data_5fd7ddeacb1062ceea9d6e362e763611
#
_entry.id   5fd7ddeacb1062ceea9d6e362e763611
#
_cell.length_a   1.000
_cell.length_b   1.000
_cell.length_c   1.000
_cell.angle_alpha   90.00
_cell.angle_beta   90.00
_cell.angle_gamma   90.00
#
_symmetry.space_group_name_H-M   'P 1'
#
loop_
_entity.id
_entity.type
_entity.pdbx_description
1 polymer ?
#
loop_
_entity_poly.entity_id
_entity_poly.type
_entity_poly.pdbx_seq_one_letter_code
_entity_poly.pdbx_strand_id
1 'polypeptide(L)'
;SAAAGEREIPDPTRPIQVAGLGHVEDTVFQGSAPRPARIAAARADSRAYATPDGYTVEIETSPSYRVDPVADQGVVDFLGSRLHGPELDSLSVYVGSPGEIRRLCGGGARVVACYSIGESRMYVPGEAVEGIPVEYPLTHEYGHHIASWRLNNPWEALDWGAKHWASAVRVCTYVEKGILFPGNQGAHYADDPGEGFADGYAHLHYPDVPWYYNELMRPGPLEFAAIRKDVLEPWSEPRSRTFRGRLGPNRAERTFKIRLKLDGNVTMRLKGPAGGRYTVEAVTAGYAAGKKMRAGGVFGVEWCRRRPVDNVKITVRRRRGTGPPTAP
;
A
#
# COMPACT_ATOMS: atom_id res chain seq x y z
N SER A 1 -34.84 18.61 -18.96
CA SER A 1 -33.92 18.19 -17.91
C SER A 1 -34.46 16.93 -17.30
N ALA A 2 -33.70 15.82 -17.35
CA ALA A 2 -34.03 14.64 -16.57
C ALA A 2 -34.05 15.02 -15.07
N ALA A 3 -35.02 14.53 -14.33
CA ALA A 3 -35.03 14.74 -12.86
C ALA A 3 -33.76 14.14 -12.27
N ALA A 4 -33.14 14.85 -11.32
CA ALA A 4 -31.98 14.33 -10.58
C ALA A 4 -32.40 13.09 -9.80
N GLY A 5 -31.59 12.02 -9.87
CA GLY A 5 -31.83 10.74 -9.19
C GLY A 5 -31.70 10.85 -7.67
N GLU A 6 -32.18 9.83 -6.99
CA GLU A 6 -31.85 9.58 -5.59
C GLU A 6 -30.66 8.63 -5.55
N ARG A 7 -29.85 8.73 -4.51
CA ARG A 7 -28.70 7.84 -4.28
C ARG A 7 -28.90 6.98 -3.04
N GLU A 8 -28.22 5.86 -3.01
CA GLU A 8 -28.23 4.98 -1.84
C GLU A 8 -27.43 5.60 -0.70
N ILE A 9 -27.90 5.37 0.53
CA ILE A 9 -27.12 5.65 1.75
C ILE A 9 -26.44 4.35 2.15
N PRO A 10 -25.10 4.31 2.21
CA PRO A 10 -24.39 3.11 2.60
C PRO A 10 -24.76 2.64 4.00
N ASP A 11 -25.02 1.35 4.17
CA ASP A 11 -25.35 0.75 5.46
C ASP A 11 -24.13 0.01 6.03
N PRO A 12 -23.50 0.50 7.13
CA PRO A 12 -22.33 -0.13 7.71
C PRO A 12 -22.57 -1.55 8.25
N THR A 13 -23.83 -1.94 8.42
CA THR A 13 -24.23 -3.25 8.95
C THR A 13 -24.68 -4.23 7.87
N ARG A 14 -24.83 -3.77 6.63
CA ARG A 14 -25.30 -4.61 5.52
C ARG A 14 -24.30 -5.73 5.23
N PRO A 15 -24.68 -7.01 5.33
CA PRO A 15 -23.85 -8.08 4.82
C PRO A 15 -23.86 -8.02 3.29
N ILE A 16 -22.67 -8.02 2.69
CA ILE A 16 -22.55 -8.07 1.25
C ILE A 16 -22.50 -9.53 0.82
N GLN A 17 -23.54 -9.95 0.12
CA GLN A 17 -23.57 -11.24 -0.57
C GLN A 17 -23.53 -10.95 -2.07
N VAL A 18 -22.40 -11.18 -2.68
CA VAL A 18 -22.24 -10.99 -4.09
C VAL A 18 -22.23 -12.33 -4.79
N ALA A 19 -23.41 -12.80 -5.16
CA ALA A 19 -23.55 -13.98 -6.01
C ALA A 19 -23.21 -13.57 -7.45
N GLY A 20 -22.09 -14.08 -7.97
CA GLY A 20 -21.78 -13.96 -9.41
C GLY A 20 -21.20 -12.62 -9.84
N LEU A 21 -20.48 -11.92 -8.96
CA LEU A 21 -19.63 -10.84 -9.41
C LEU A 21 -18.62 -11.39 -10.41
N GLY A 22 -18.80 -11.01 -11.66
CA GLY A 22 -17.70 -10.97 -12.60
C GLY A 22 -16.62 -10.03 -12.04
N HIS A 23 -15.40 -10.23 -12.48
CA HIS A 23 -14.27 -9.37 -12.16
C HIS A 23 -14.66 -7.89 -12.38
N VAL A 24 -14.65 -7.10 -11.32
CA VAL A 24 -14.86 -5.66 -11.34
C VAL A 24 -13.51 -5.01 -11.34
N GLU A 25 -13.27 -4.14 -12.29
CA GLU A 25 -12.04 -3.38 -12.41
C GLU A 25 -12.24 -2.00 -11.76
N ASP A 26 -11.23 -1.50 -11.14
CA ASP A 26 -11.06 -0.11 -10.78
C ASP A 26 -9.84 0.47 -11.49
N THR A 27 -9.49 1.72 -11.21
CA THR A 27 -8.31 2.35 -11.79
C THR A 27 -7.72 3.34 -10.78
N VAL A 28 -6.43 3.23 -10.52
CA VAL A 28 -5.70 4.23 -9.74
C VAL A 28 -4.99 5.22 -10.66
N PHE A 29 -5.17 6.51 -10.41
CA PHE A 29 -4.54 7.58 -11.18
C PHE A 29 -3.43 8.25 -10.40
N GLN A 30 -2.26 8.44 -11.04
CA GLN A 30 -1.13 9.22 -10.50
C GLN A 30 -1.43 10.73 -10.43
N GLY A 31 -2.34 11.22 -11.25
CA GLY A 31 -2.78 12.62 -11.33
C GLY A 31 -4.28 12.77 -11.15
N SER A 32 -4.79 13.96 -11.45
CA SER A 32 -6.23 14.18 -11.45
C SER A 32 -6.92 13.38 -12.56
N ALA A 33 -8.04 12.73 -12.23
CA ALA A 33 -8.86 12.08 -13.24
C ALA A 33 -9.29 13.08 -14.35
N PRO A 34 -9.41 12.65 -15.62
CA PRO A 34 -9.87 13.51 -16.70
C PRO A 34 -11.26 14.08 -16.38
N ARG A 35 -11.37 15.39 -16.23
CA ARG A 35 -12.64 16.04 -15.90
C ARG A 35 -13.25 16.68 -17.14
N PRO A 36 -14.49 16.35 -17.49
CA PRO A 36 -15.27 17.20 -18.41
C PRO A 36 -15.40 18.62 -17.83
N ALA A 37 -15.30 19.64 -18.68
CA ALA A 37 -15.36 21.05 -18.27
C ALA A 37 -16.59 21.41 -17.40
N ARG A 38 -17.69 20.65 -17.53
CA ARG A 38 -18.91 20.82 -16.71
C ARG A 38 -18.73 20.38 -15.25
N ILE A 39 -17.87 19.39 -14.98
CA ILE A 39 -17.61 18.92 -13.60
C ILE A 39 -16.63 19.86 -12.89
N ALA A 40 -15.69 20.49 -13.61
CA ALA A 40 -14.82 21.52 -13.05
C ALA A 40 -15.60 22.73 -12.51
N ALA A 41 -16.77 23.06 -13.09
CA ALA A 41 -17.66 24.10 -12.59
C ALA A 41 -18.45 23.70 -11.32
N ALA A 42 -18.66 22.41 -11.09
CA ALA A 42 -19.39 21.87 -9.94
C ALA A 42 -18.58 21.85 -8.62
N ARG A 43 -17.28 22.18 -8.67
CA ARG A 43 -16.41 22.29 -7.49
C ARG A 43 -16.89 23.29 -6.40
N ALA A 44 -17.91 24.10 -6.71
CA ALA A 44 -18.50 25.04 -5.77
C ALA A 44 -19.34 24.39 -4.64
N ASP A 45 -19.68 23.11 -4.76
CA ASP A 45 -20.58 22.41 -3.83
C ASP A 45 -19.91 21.27 -3.03
N SER A 46 -18.59 21.24 -2.94
CA SER A 46 -17.89 20.35 -2.02
C SER A 46 -18.21 20.75 -0.58
N ARG A 47 -18.61 19.80 0.25
CA ARG A 47 -18.94 20.01 1.65
C ARG A 47 -18.15 19.07 2.53
N ALA A 48 -17.71 19.61 3.67
CA ALA A 48 -17.02 18.83 4.69
C ALA A 48 -18.03 18.31 5.73
N TYR A 49 -17.90 17.03 6.07
CA TYR A 49 -18.71 16.34 7.06
C TYR A 49 -17.80 15.66 8.09
N ALA A 50 -18.20 15.66 9.34
CA ALA A 50 -17.44 15.05 10.41
C ALA A 50 -17.90 13.58 10.62
N THR A 51 -16.92 12.70 10.85
CA THR A 51 -17.19 11.34 11.34
C THR A 51 -17.55 11.38 12.83
N PRO A 52 -18.18 10.33 13.39
CA PRO A 52 -18.51 10.29 14.82
C PRO A 52 -17.30 10.39 15.75
N ASP A 53 -16.12 10.02 15.31
CA ASP A 53 -14.85 10.10 16.05
C ASP A 53 -13.99 11.32 15.72
N GLY A 54 -14.53 12.25 14.90
CA GLY A 54 -14.01 13.61 14.75
C GLY A 54 -13.10 13.87 13.57
N TYR A 55 -12.93 12.92 12.64
CA TYR A 55 -12.27 13.16 11.36
C TYR A 55 -13.20 13.89 10.39
N THR A 56 -12.64 14.52 9.38
CA THR A 56 -13.40 15.29 8.38
C THR A 56 -13.18 14.73 6.98
N VAL A 57 -14.26 14.46 6.27
CA VAL A 57 -14.23 13.98 4.87
C VAL A 57 -14.97 15.00 4.00
N GLU A 58 -14.37 15.34 2.86
CA GLU A 58 -15.02 16.18 1.86
C GLU A 58 -15.87 15.33 0.93
N ILE A 59 -17.14 15.70 0.74
CA ILE A 59 -18.06 15.07 -0.21
C ILE A 59 -18.41 16.06 -1.31
N GLU A 60 -18.22 15.63 -2.56
CA GLU A 60 -18.69 16.32 -3.76
C GLU A 60 -19.71 15.40 -4.47
N THR A 61 -20.93 15.84 -4.61
CA THR A 61 -21.99 15.07 -5.27
C THR A 61 -22.21 15.58 -6.69
N SER A 62 -22.28 14.65 -7.65
CA SER A 62 -22.59 14.93 -9.03
C SER A 62 -23.94 15.63 -9.18
N PRO A 63 -24.09 16.58 -10.13
CA PRO A 63 -25.39 17.13 -10.52
C PRO A 63 -26.41 16.10 -11.02
N SER A 64 -26.00 14.86 -11.29
CA SER A 64 -26.89 13.75 -11.61
C SER A 64 -27.80 13.35 -10.44
N TYR A 65 -27.40 13.71 -9.22
CA TYR A 65 -28.18 13.46 -8.00
C TYR A 65 -28.68 14.76 -7.38
N ARG A 66 -29.75 14.66 -6.60
CA ARG A 66 -30.17 15.75 -5.71
C ARG A 66 -29.12 15.98 -4.64
N VAL A 67 -28.95 17.25 -4.28
CA VAL A 67 -28.18 17.60 -3.08
C VAL A 67 -28.92 17.03 -1.86
N ASP A 68 -28.29 16.10 -1.17
CA ASP A 68 -28.84 15.42 0.01
C ASP A 68 -27.77 15.34 1.11
N PRO A 69 -27.78 16.30 2.05
CA PRO A 69 -26.82 16.28 3.16
C PRO A 69 -26.92 15.04 4.06
N VAL A 70 -28.07 14.37 4.12
CA VAL A 70 -28.24 13.15 4.91
C VAL A 70 -27.50 11.99 4.22
N ALA A 71 -27.63 11.88 2.91
CA ALA A 71 -26.90 10.86 2.16
C ALA A 71 -25.37 11.15 2.13
N ASP A 72 -24.95 12.42 2.10
CA ASP A 72 -23.54 12.80 2.24
C ASP A 72 -22.99 12.37 3.60
N GLN A 73 -23.68 12.71 4.68
CA GLN A 73 -23.31 12.28 6.03
C GLN A 73 -23.28 10.76 6.15
N GLY A 74 -24.23 10.06 5.51
CA GLY A 74 -24.26 8.60 5.48
C GLY A 74 -23.00 7.96 4.87
N VAL A 75 -22.43 8.56 3.81
CA VAL A 75 -21.15 8.12 3.24
C VAL A 75 -20.01 8.32 4.26
N VAL A 76 -19.99 9.44 4.96
CA VAL A 76 -18.96 9.76 5.95
C VAL A 76 -19.06 8.87 7.18
N ASP A 77 -20.26 8.64 7.68
CA ASP A 77 -20.53 7.73 8.82
C ASP A 77 -20.13 6.30 8.46
N PHE A 78 -20.40 5.88 7.22
CA PHE A 78 -19.97 4.59 6.70
C PHE A 78 -18.46 4.45 6.73
N LEU A 79 -17.72 5.42 6.16
CA LEU A 79 -16.25 5.40 6.15
C LEU A 79 -15.68 5.44 7.57
N GLY A 80 -16.21 6.27 8.45
CA GLY A 80 -15.85 6.32 9.86
C GLY A 80 -16.13 5.03 10.64
N SER A 81 -17.06 4.18 10.15
CA SER A 81 -17.32 2.85 10.73
C SER A 81 -16.30 1.78 10.28
N ARG A 82 -15.52 2.04 9.24
CA ARG A 82 -14.47 1.15 8.77
C ARG A 82 -13.22 1.29 9.64
N LEU A 83 -12.33 0.32 9.57
CA LEU A 83 -11.04 0.43 10.23
C LEU A 83 -10.21 1.52 9.54
N HIS A 84 -9.90 2.60 10.20
CA HIS A 84 -9.17 3.74 9.63
C HIS A 84 -8.12 4.31 10.59
N GLY A 85 -7.30 5.20 10.07
CA GLY A 85 -6.35 6.03 10.79
C GLY A 85 -6.56 7.52 10.44
N PRO A 86 -5.59 8.38 10.77
CA PRO A 86 -5.69 9.82 10.54
C PRO A 86 -5.70 10.24 9.05
N GLU A 87 -5.40 9.32 8.12
CA GLU A 87 -5.50 9.57 6.67
C GLU A 87 -6.92 9.97 6.25
N LEU A 88 -7.93 9.56 7.01
CA LEU A 88 -9.33 9.86 6.72
C LEU A 88 -9.61 11.37 6.65
N ASP A 89 -8.89 12.20 7.43
CA ASP A 89 -8.96 13.69 7.38
C ASP A 89 -8.51 14.28 6.03
N SER A 90 -7.86 13.50 5.20
CA SER A 90 -7.33 13.97 3.92
C SER A 90 -8.12 13.45 2.73
N LEU A 91 -9.19 12.70 3.00
CA LEU A 91 -10.00 12.07 1.97
C LEU A 91 -11.04 13.04 1.40
N SER A 92 -11.15 13.05 0.09
CA SER A 92 -12.32 13.58 -0.60
C SER A 92 -13.02 12.46 -1.39
N VAL A 93 -14.35 12.53 -1.47
CA VAL A 93 -15.16 11.54 -2.19
C VAL A 93 -16.03 12.26 -3.21
N TYR A 94 -15.92 11.85 -4.45
CA TYR A 94 -16.84 12.25 -5.51
C TYR A 94 -17.87 11.15 -5.72
N VAL A 95 -19.15 11.47 -5.49
CA VAL A 95 -20.27 10.54 -5.68
C VAL A 95 -20.98 10.87 -6.98
N GLY A 96 -20.92 9.99 -7.97
CA GLY A 96 -21.51 10.18 -9.28
C GLY A 96 -22.40 9.02 -9.75
N SER A 97 -23.14 9.21 -10.83
CA SER A 97 -23.87 8.09 -11.45
C SER A 97 -22.89 7.06 -12.01
N PRO A 98 -23.25 5.76 -12.08
CA PRO A 98 -22.35 4.70 -12.57
C PRO A 98 -21.74 5.02 -13.94
N GLY A 99 -22.53 5.56 -14.85
CA GLY A 99 -22.04 5.96 -16.17
C GLY A 99 -21.08 7.15 -16.16
N GLU A 100 -21.22 8.05 -15.20
CA GLU A 100 -20.30 9.16 -15.00
C GLU A 100 -18.98 8.69 -14.38
N ILE A 101 -19.05 7.90 -13.32
CA ILE A 101 -17.87 7.31 -12.68
C ILE A 101 -17.05 6.50 -13.69
N ARG A 102 -17.70 5.64 -14.49
CA ARG A 102 -17.03 4.89 -15.55
C ARG A 102 -16.26 5.80 -16.52
N ARG A 103 -16.85 6.91 -16.94
CA ARG A 103 -16.16 7.87 -17.81
C ARG A 103 -15.00 8.59 -17.14
N LEU A 104 -15.14 8.96 -15.88
CA LEU A 104 -14.09 9.62 -15.09
C LEU A 104 -12.92 8.68 -14.82
N CYS A 105 -13.22 7.41 -14.60
CA CYS A 105 -12.25 6.37 -14.28
C CYS A 105 -11.64 5.65 -15.50
N GLY A 106 -11.68 6.27 -16.70
CA GLY A 106 -10.99 5.77 -17.88
C GLY A 106 -11.84 5.01 -18.88
N GLY A 107 -13.13 4.82 -18.63
CA GLY A 107 -14.11 4.35 -19.62
C GLY A 107 -14.18 2.85 -19.89
N GLY A 108 -13.46 2.02 -19.14
CA GLY A 108 -13.54 0.56 -19.23
C GLY A 108 -14.95 0.03 -18.88
N ALA A 109 -15.44 -0.99 -19.60
CA ALA A 109 -16.80 -1.50 -19.40
C ALA A 109 -17.06 -2.06 -17.98
N ARG A 110 -16.01 -2.54 -17.32
CA ARG A 110 -16.05 -3.15 -15.99
C ARG A 110 -15.62 -2.22 -14.85
N VAL A 111 -15.18 -0.99 -15.17
CA VAL A 111 -14.74 -0.01 -14.17
C VAL A 111 -15.94 0.50 -13.39
N VAL A 112 -15.94 0.35 -12.09
CA VAL A 112 -17.01 0.73 -11.15
C VAL A 112 -16.64 1.94 -10.32
N ALA A 113 -15.37 2.07 -9.92
CA ALA A 113 -14.86 3.13 -9.08
C ALA A 113 -13.41 3.45 -9.45
N CYS A 114 -12.77 4.41 -8.82
CA CYS A 114 -11.34 4.66 -8.93
C CYS A 114 -10.83 5.61 -7.86
N TYR A 115 -9.51 5.55 -7.60
CA TYR A 115 -8.81 6.45 -6.70
C TYR A 115 -7.81 7.35 -7.44
N SER A 116 -7.78 8.63 -7.08
CA SER A 116 -6.81 9.62 -7.57
C SER A 116 -5.85 10.02 -6.46
N ILE A 117 -4.58 9.67 -6.61
CA ILE A 117 -3.52 10.01 -5.65
C ILE A 117 -3.31 11.52 -5.57
N GLY A 118 -3.21 12.16 -6.73
CA GLY A 118 -2.94 13.61 -6.82
C GLY A 118 -4.02 14.49 -6.18
N GLU A 119 -5.21 13.94 -5.98
CA GLU A 119 -6.33 14.63 -5.36
C GLU A 119 -6.72 14.05 -3.99
N SER A 120 -6.12 12.95 -3.56
CA SER A 120 -6.56 12.14 -2.40
C SER A 120 -8.07 11.86 -2.47
N ARG A 121 -8.55 11.46 -3.65
CA ARG A 121 -9.98 11.41 -3.95
C ARG A 121 -10.41 10.07 -4.48
N MET A 122 -11.49 9.55 -3.91
CA MET A 122 -12.25 8.43 -4.46
C MET A 122 -13.34 8.95 -5.41
N TYR A 123 -13.56 8.25 -6.52
CA TYR A 123 -14.67 8.43 -7.44
C TYR A 123 -15.53 7.18 -7.37
N VAL A 124 -16.72 7.30 -6.80
CA VAL A 124 -17.56 6.15 -6.46
C VAL A 124 -18.99 6.33 -6.96
N PRO A 125 -19.69 5.23 -7.29
CA PRO A 125 -21.11 5.31 -7.68
C PRO A 125 -22.00 5.63 -6.47
N GLY A 126 -23.06 6.40 -6.70
CA GLY A 126 -24.06 6.69 -5.67
C GLY A 126 -25.20 5.67 -5.60
N GLU A 127 -25.13 4.60 -6.39
CA GLU A 127 -26.10 3.51 -6.45
C GLU A 127 -25.40 2.20 -6.80
N ALA A 128 -26.04 1.07 -6.52
CA ALA A 128 -25.49 -0.26 -6.82
C ALA A 128 -25.22 -0.41 -8.33
N VAL A 129 -24.09 -1.06 -8.68
CA VAL A 129 -23.67 -1.31 -10.05
C VAL A 129 -23.64 -2.81 -10.31
N GLU A 130 -24.48 -3.31 -11.22
CA GLU A 130 -24.50 -4.71 -11.65
C GLU A 130 -24.61 -5.69 -10.45
N GLY A 131 -25.36 -5.29 -9.42
CA GLY A 131 -25.53 -6.08 -8.20
C GLY A 131 -24.45 -5.92 -7.13
N ILE A 132 -23.47 -5.04 -7.37
CA ILE A 132 -22.45 -4.65 -6.40
C ILE A 132 -23.01 -3.48 -5.58
N PRO A 133 -23.25 -3.64 -4.28
CA PRO A 133 -23.70 -2.56 -3.44
C PRO A 133 -22.60 -1.50 -3.23
N VAL A 134 -23.02 -0.26 -2.99
CA VAL A 134 -22.12 0.91 -2.91
C VAL A 134 -21.03 0.77 -1.83
N GLU A 135 -21.30 0.00 -0.81
CA GLU A 135 -20.42 -0.25 0.32
C GLU A 135 -19.09 -0.92 -0.09
N TYR A 136 -19.16 -1.81 -1.10
CA TYR A 136 -17.97 -2.54 -1.52
C TYR A 136 -16.94 -1.64 -2.25
N PRO A 137 -17.30 -0.93 -3.34
CA PRO A 137 -16.37 0.00 -3.98
C PRO A 137 -15.91 1.12 -3.04
N LEU A 138 -16.78 1.65 -2.16
CA LEU A 138 -16.35 2.61 -1.14
C LEU A 138 -15.23 2.06 -0.25
N THR A 139 -15.37 0.80 0.18
CA THR A 139 -14.37 0.17 1.06
C THR A 139 -13.10 -0.17 0.31
N HIS A 140 -13.19 -0.63 -0.93
CA HIS A 140 -12.04 -0.96 -1.78
C HIS A 140 -11.21 0.29 -2.09
N GLU A 141 -11.83 1.36 -2.59
CA GLU A 141 -11.15 2.62 -2.89
C GLU A 141 -10.52 3.26 -1.64
N TYR A 142 -11.17 3.09 -0.50
CA TYR A 142 -10.57 3.52 0.77
C TYR A 142 -9.31 2.70 1.12
N GLY A 143 -9.23 1.45 0.71
CA GLY A 143 -8.00 0.64 0.78
C GLY A 143 -6.84 1.28 0.01
N HIS A 144 -7.07 1.80 -1.21
CA HIS A 144 -6.08 2.56 -1.97
C HIS A 144 -5.70 3.87 -1.28
N HIS A 145 -6.68 4.58 -0.71
CA HIS A 145 -6.40 5.79 0.07
C HIS A 145 -5.49 5.48 1.26
N ILE A 146 -5.77 4.42 2.03
CA ILE A 146 -4.88 3.97 3.10
C ILE A 146 -3.48 3.71 2.55
N ALA A 147 -3.34 2.92 1.49
CA ALA A 147 -2.04 2.58 0.91
C ALA A 147 -1.24 3.82 0.50
N SER A 148 -1.91 4.83 -0.10
CA SER A 148 -1.27 6.08 -0.53
C SER A 148 -0.68 6.89 0.63
N TRP A 149 -1.19 6.69 1.86
CA TRP A 149 -0.72 7.32 3.10
C TRP A 149 0.26 6.44 3.90
N ARG A 150 0.71 5.34 3.34
CA ARG A 150 1.63 4.41 4.01
C ARG A 150 3.00 4.37 3.34
N LEU A 151 4.01 4.06 4.12
CA LEU A 151 5.36 3.86 3.63
C LEU A 151 5.64 2.37 3.44
N ASN A 152 6.26 2.02 2.32
CA ASN A 152 6.77 0.68 2.06
C ASN A 152 8.19 0.69 1.48
N ASN A 153 9.03 1.67 1.84
CA ASN A 153 10.37 1.80 1.29
C ASN A 153 11.12 0.46 1.14
N PRO A 154 11.77 0.21 -0.04
CA PRO A 154 12.05 1.18 -1.11
C PRO A 154 10.95 1.35 -2.16
N TRP A 155 9.84 0.68 -2.03
CA TRP A 155 8.74 0.66 -2.98
C TRP A 155 7.62 1.62 -2.58
N GLU A 156 6.78 1.97 -3.55
CA GLU A 156 5.55 2.73 -3.30
C GLU A 156 4.48 1.80 -2.71
N ALA A 157 3.88 2.20 -1.59
CA ALA A 157 2.90 1.35 -0.92
C ALA A 157 1.61 1.20 -1.73
N LEU A 158 1.27 2.15 -2.57
CA LEU A 158 0.10 2.08 -3.43
C LEU A 158 0.18 0.93 -4.44
N ASP A 159 1.36 0.74 -5.05
CA ASP A 159 1.57 -0.30 -6.05
C ASP A 159 1.92 -1.66 -5.40
N TRP A 160 2.59 -1.64 -4.25
CA TRP A 160 3.15 -2.83 -3.60
C TRP A 160 2.35 -3.31 -2.38
N GLY A 161 1.30 -2.59 -1.99
CA GLY A 161 0.66 -2.74 -0.70
C GLY A 161 1.48 -2.14 0.46
N ALA A 162 0.83 -1.90 1.60
CA ALA A 162 1.48 -1.34 2.78
C ALA A 162 2.48 -2.33 3.41
N LYS A 163 3.44 -1.82 4.17
CA LYS A 163 4.68 -2.51 4.61
C LYS A 163 4.49 -3.85 5.28
N HIS A 164 3.57 -3.92 6.24
CA HIS A 164 3.36 -5.14 7.00
C HIS A 164 2.65 -6.20 6.15
N TRP A 165 1.62 -5.78 5.41
CA TRP A 165 0.88 -6.67 4.50
C TRP A 165 1.76 -7.15 3.35
N ALA A 166 2.45 -6.27 2.64
CA ALA A 166 3.34 -6.63 1.53
C ALA A 166 4.40 -7.65 1.98
N SER A 167 4.89 -7.48 3.21
CA SER A 167 5.83 -8.42 3.81
C SER A 167 5.15 -9.74 4.22
N ALA A 168 3.90 -9.75 4.71
CA ALA A 168 3.17 -10.96 5.07
C ALA A 168 2.89 -11.82 3.83
N VAL A 169 2.37 -11.22 2.79
CA VAL A 169 2.13 -11.82 1.46
C VAL A 169 3.44 -12.25 0.78
N ARG A 170 4.58 -11.60 1.11
CA ARG A 170 5.89 -11.79 0.45
C ARG A 170 5.90 -11.26 -0.98
N VAL A 171 5.26 -10.12 -1.21
CA VAL A 171 5.18 -9.44 -2.51
C VAL A 171 6.55 -9.37 -3.18
N CYS A 172 7.58 -8.87 -2.47
CA CYS A 172 8.96 -8.77 -2.97
C CYS A 172 9.47 -10.08 -3.58
N THR A 173 9.25 -11.21 -2.91
CA THR A 173 9.67 -12.53 -3.40
C THR A 173 8.91 -12.98 -4.66
N TYR A 174 7.64 -12.63 -4.76
CA TYR A 174 6.82 -13.02 -5.91
C TYR A 174 7.04 -12.09 -7.11
N VAL A 175 7.36 -10.84 -6.89
CA VAL A 175 7.82 -9.91 -7.95
C VAL A 175 9.17 -10.37 -8.52
N GLU A 176 10.14 -10.76 -7.68
CA GLU A 176 11.41 -11.35 -8.15
C GLU A 176 11.21 -12.59 -9.02
N LYS A 177 10.11 -13.33 -8.82
CA LYS A 177 9.77 -14.52 -9.60
C LYS A 177 8.93 -14.23 -10.85
N GLY A 178 8.55 -12.98 -11.10
CA GLY A 178 7.67 -12.58 -12.19
C GLY A 178 6.24 -13.15 -12.05
N ILE A 179 5.73 -13.22 -10.81
CA ILE A 179 4.37 -13.72 -10.52
C ILE A 179 3.44 -12.57 -10.15
N LEU A 180 3.93 -11.57 -9.41
CA LEU A 180 3.18 -10.37 -9.09
C LEU A 180 3.78 -9.18 -9.83
N PHE A 181 2.95 -8.21 -10.20
CA PHE A 181 3.29 -7.10 -11.09
C PHE A 181 2.77 -5.77 -10.52
N PRO A 182 3.52 -5.15 -9.57
CA PRO A 182 3.09 -3.90 -8.93
C PRO A 182 2.82 -2.77 -9.92
N GLY A 183 1.70 -2.08 -9.74
CA GLY A 183 1.26 -0.96 -10.58
C GLY A 183 0.83 -1.35 -11.99
N ASN A 184 0.64 -2.65 -12.28
CA ASN A 184 0.19 -3.11 -13.60
C ASN A 184 -1.32 -3.32 -13.63
N GLN A 185 -2.05 -2.22 -13.73
CA GLN A 185 -3.52 -2.20 -13.81
C GLN A 185 -4.09 -2.57 -15.19
N GLY A 186 -3.26 -3.09 -16.08
CA GLY A 186 -3.66 -3.56 -17.41
C GLY A 186 -3.66 -5.08 -17.48
N ALA A 187 -2.69 -5.64 -18.21
CA ALA A 187 -2.61 -7.08 -18.50
C ALA A 187 -2.47 -7.98 -17.25
N HIS A 188 -2.01 -7.44 -16.13
CA HIS A 188 -1.76 -8.15 -14.87
C HIS A 188 -2.56 -7.58 -13.68
N TYR A 189 -3.75 -7.05 -13.96
CA TYR A 189 -4.60 -6.45 -12.93
C TYR A 189 -4.84 -7.40 -11.74
N ALA A 190 -5.18 -8.66 -12.00
CA ALA A 190 -5.39 -9.64 -10.93
C ALA A 190 -4.10 -10.03 -10.17
N ASP A 191 -2.93 -9.71 -10.71
CA ASP A 191 -1.62 -9.97 -10.13
C ASP A 191 -0.97 -8.71 -9.54
N ASP A 192 -1.70 -7.58 -9.50
CA ASP A 192 -1.23 -6.31 -8.95
C ASP A 192 -1.37 -6.30 -7.43
N PRO A 193 -0.26 -6.16 -6.66
CA PRO A 193 -0.33 -6.11 -5.21
C PRO A 193 -1.02 -4.87 -4.64
N GLY A 194 -1.07 -3.77 -5.37
CA GLY A 194 -1.83 -2.57 -4.97
C GLY A 194 -3.30 -2.89 -4.86
N GLU A 195 -3.85 -3.53 -5.90
CA GLU A 195 -5.23 -4.03 -5.96
C GLU A 195 -5.48 -5.11 -4.90
N GLY A 196 -4.53 -6.05 -4.78
CA GLY A 196 -4.59 -7.10 -3.75
C GLY A 196 -4.60 -6.58 -2.32
N PHE A 197 -3.97 -5.44 -2.03
CA PHE A 197 -4.04 -4.78 -0.73
C PHE A 197 -5.40 -4.12 -0.50
N ALA A 198 -5.91 -3.37 -1.49
CA ALA A 198 -7.20 -2.67 -1.40
C ALA A 198 -8.35 -3.67 -1.23
N ASP A 199 -8.34 -4.75 -2.02
CA ASP A 199 -9.34 -5.80 -1.89
C ASP A 199 -9.18 -6.62 -0.60
N GLY A 200 -7.95 -6.87 -0.16
CA GLY A 200 -7.67 -7.47 1.16
C GLY A 200 -8.21 -6.64 2.31
N TYR A 201 -8.15 -5.31 2.21
CA TYR A 201 -8.79 -4.40 3.16
C TYR A 201 -10.31 -4.49 3.08
N ALA A 202 -10.89 -4.54 1.86
CA ALA A 202 -12.34 -4.74 1.70
C ALA A 202 -12.80 -6.07 2.31
N HIS A 203 -12.05 -7.15 2.11
CA HIS A 203 -12.34 -8.47 2.69
C HIS A 203 -12.22 -8.51 4.23
N LEU A 204 -11.49 -7.59 4.84
CA LEU A 204 -11.49 -7.44 6.30
C LEU A 204 -12.87 -7.08 6.85
N HIS A 205 -13.69 -6.41 6.04
CA HIS A 205 -15.05 -5.98 6.36
C HIS A 205 -16.12 -6.89 5.74
N TYR A 206 -15.82 -7.52 4.61
CA TYR A 206 -16.73 -8.34 3.81
C TYR A 206 -16.09 -9.69 3.44
N PRO A 207 -15.85 -10.57 4.41
CA PRO A 207 -15.08 -11.80 4.20
C PRO A 207 -15.78 -12.81 3.27
N ASP A 208 -17.08 -12.69 3.05
CA ASP A 208 -17.87 -13.61 2.24
C ASP A 208 -17.90 -13.21 0.75
N VAL A 209 -17.33 -12.07 0.38
CA VAL A 209 -17.19 -11.67 -1.02
C VAL A 209 -16.14 -12.58 -1.70
N PRO A 210 -16.40 -13.08 -2.93
CA PRO A 210 -15.42 -13.90 -3.63
C PRO A 210 -14.10 -13.17 -3.89
N TRP A 211 -12.98 -13.87 -3.73
CA TRP A 211 -11.65 -13.37 -4.05
C TRP A 211 -11.35 -13.55 -5.53
N TYR A 212 -11.01 -12.46 -6.22
CA TYR A 212 -10.76 -12.46 -7.68
C TYR A 212 -9.29 -12.25 -8.09
N TYR A 213 -8.46 -11.86 -7.14
CA TYR A 213 -7.04 -11.62 -7.39
C TYR A 213 -6.22 -12.89 -7.23
N ASN A 214 -4.93 -12.81 -7.52
CA ASN A 214 -4.01 -13.92 -7.37
C ASN A 214 -4.12 -14.55 -5.97
N GLU A 215 -4.28 -15.87 -5.91
CA GLU A 215 -4.47 -16.62 -4.66
C GLU A 215 -3.32 -16.46 -3.65
N LEU A 216 -2.13 -16.07 -4.12
CA LEU A 216 -1.01 -15.76 -3.24
C LEU A 216 -1.22 -14.50 -2.38
N MET A 217 -2.13 -13.64 -2.77
CA MET A 217 -2.52 -12.43 -2.06
C MET A 217 -3.79 -12.59 -1.23
N ARG A 218 -4.49 -13.73 -1.38
CA ARG A 218 -5.74 -14.00 -0.66
C ARG A 218 -5.53 -13.83 0.84
N PRO A 219 -6.31 -12.96 1.50
CA PRO A 219 -6.08 -12.68 2.90
C PRO A 219 -6.53 -13.84 3.80
N GLY A 220 -5.65 -14.23 4.70
CA GLY A 220 -5.91 -15.10 5.83
C GLY A 220 -5.66 -14.35 7.14
N PRO A 221 -5.65 -15.05 8.29
CA PRO A 221 -5.48 -14.42 9.60
C PRO A 221 -4.19 -13.58 9.73
N LEU A 222 -3.10 -13.98 9.06
CA LEU A 222 -1.82 -13.26 9.10
C LEU A 222 -1.88 -11.98 8.28
N GLU A 223 -2.46 -12.03 7.09
CA GLU A 223 -2.61 -10.90 6.19
C GLU A 223 -3.61 -9.88 6.78
N PHE A 224 -4.71 -10.32 7.36
CA PHE A 224 -5.63 -9.45 8.10
C PHE A 224 -4.99 -8.78 9.31
N ALA A 225 -4.16 -9.50 10.07
CA ALA A 225 -3.40 -8.90 11.18
C ALA A 225 -2.40 -7.87 10.67
N ALA A 226 -1.78 -8.11 9.51
CA ALA A 226 -0.85 -7.17 8.88
C ALA A 226 -1.57 -5.91 8.35
N ILE A 227 -2.74 -6.05 7.71
CA ILE A 227 -3.58 -4.92 7.28
C ILE A 227 -3.97 -4.07 8.49
N ARG A 228 -4.51 -4.68 9.56
CA ARG A 228 -4.86 -3.95 10.79
C ARG A 228 -3.67 -3.20 11.35
N LYS A 229 -2.49 -3.78 11.29
CA LYS A 229 -1.26 -3.14 11.74
C LYS A 229 -0.86 -1.98 10.84
N ASP A 230 -0.96 -2.11 9.53
CA ASP A 230 -0.66 -1.04 8.59
C ASP A 230 -1.62 0.16 8.77
N VAL A 231 -2.86 -0.08 9.16
CA VAL A 231 -3.82 0.98 9.44
C VAL A 231 -3.56 1.65 10.78
N LEU A 232 -3.43 0.87 11.86
CA LEU A 232 -3.40 1.40 13.24
C LEU A 232 -2.00 1.74 13.74
N GLU A 233 -0.97 1.03 13.28
CA GLU A 233 0.43 1.17 13.70
C GLU A 233 1.34 1.18 12.46
N PRO A 234 1.17 2.14 11.53
CA PRO A 234 1.88 2.12 10.26
C PRO A 234 3.39 2.14 10.46
N TRP A 235 4.08 1.46 9.57
CA TRP A 235 5.53 1.52 9.53
C TRP A 235 5.98 2.94 9.15
N SER A 236 6.79 3.58 9.98
CA SER A 236 7.19 4.97 9.79
C SER A 236 8.68 5.13 9.52
N GLU A 237 9.51 4.24 10.07
CA GLU A 237 10.97 4.40 10.03
C GLU A 237 11.73 3.07 10.00
N PRO A 238 12.90 3.03 9.29
CA PRO A 238 13.80 1.89 9.37
C PRO A 238 14.43 1.81 10.76
N ARG A 239 14.43 0.60 11.33
CA ARG A 239 15.12 0.35 12.60
C ARG A 239 16.60 0.23 12.38
N SER A 240 17.40 0.98 13.16
CA SER A 240 18.86 0.88 13.14
C SER A 240 19.38 0.06 14.32
N ARG A 241 20.47 -0.66 14.09
CA ARG A 241 21.22 -1.39 15.14
C ARG A 241 22.71 -1.24 14.94
N THR A 242 23.42 -0.85 15.98
CA THR A 242 24.88 -0.74 15.96
C THR A 242 25.54 -1.97 16.55
N PHE A 243 26.48 -2.55 15.82
CA PHE A 243 27.34 -3.63 16.28
C PHE A 243 28.77 -3.13 16.43
N ARG A 244 29.45 -3.53 17.48
CA ARG A 244 30.83 -3.17 17.75
C ARG A 244 31.72 -4.42 17.79
N GLY A 245 32.94 -4.31 17.32
CA GLY A 245 33.90 -5.40 17.31
C GLY A 245 35.30 -4.96 17.00
N ARG A 246 36.29 -5.78 17.35
CA ARG A 246 37.69 -5.58 17.00
C ARG A 246 38.11 -6.62 15.97
N LEU A 247 38.83 -6.17 14.94
CA LEU A 247 39.50 -7.00 13.94
C LEU A 247 41.00 -6.74 14.04
N GLY A 248 41.80 -7.79 14.02
CA GLY A 248 43.25 -7.71 14.15
C GLY A 248 43.94 -8.83 13.39
N PRO A 249 45.30 -8.98 13.54
CA PRO A 249 46.06 -10.03 12.85
C PRO A 249 45.53 -11.45 13.15
N ASN A 250 45.18 -11.69 14.41
CA ASN A 250 44.69 -13.00 14.89
C ASN A 250 43.17 -13.15 14.76
N ARG A 251 42.46 -12.13 14.36
CA ARG A 251 41.01 -12.13 14.15
C ARG A 251 40.62 -11.31 12.93
N ALA A 252 40.77 -11.93 11.78
CA ALA A 252 40.56 -11.24 10.49
C ALA A 252 39.08 -10.96 10.17
N GLU A 253 38.15 -11.63 10.85
CA GLU A 253 36.70 -11.49 10.59
C GLU A 253 35.86 -11.47 11.86
N ARG A 254 34.65 -10.93 11.74
CA ARG A 254 33.62 -10.99 12.76
C ARG A 254 32.24 -11.09 12.13
N THR A 255 31.40 -11.93 12.72
CA THR A 255 30.03 -12.17 12.27
C THR A 255 29.05 -11.63 13.31
N PHE A 256 28.01 -10.97 12.83
CA PHE A 256 26.87 -10.48 13.59
C PHE A 256 25.60 -11.16 13.04
N LYS A 257 24.59 -11.29 13.89
CA LYS A 257 23.28 -11.85 13.50
C LYS A 257 22.21 -10.80 13.68
N ILE A 258 21.37 -10.64 12.68
CA ILE A 258 20.15 -9.82 12.70
C ILE A 258 18.95 -10.66 12.29
N ARG A 259 17.76 -10.24 12.73
CA ARG A 259 16.50 -10.85 12.35
C ARG A 259 15.72 -9.81 11.54
N LEU A 260 15.40 -10.14 10.31
CA LEU A 260 14.57 -9.33 9.43
C LEU A 260 13.15 -9.89 9.44
N LYS A 261 12.20 -9.04 9.80
CA LYS A 261 10.78 -9.39 9.88
C LYS A 261 9.96 -8.73 8.76
N LEU A 262 10.54 -7.78 8.03
CA LEU A 262 9.93 -7.04 6.93
C LEU A 262 10.87 -7.06 5.73
N ASP A 263 10.29 -7.03 4.54
CA ASP A 263 11.02 -6.85 3.29
C ASP A 263 11.49 -5.40 3.16
N GLY A 264 12.46 -5.13 2.31
CA GLY A 264 12.93 -3.78 2.02
C GLY A 264 14.45 -3.61 2.05
N ASN A 265 14.92 -2.37 2.14
CA ASN A 265 16.34 -2.08 2.13
C ASN A 265 17.03 -2.41 3.46
N VAL A 266 18.11 -3.17 3.38
CA VAL A 266 19.06 -3.36 4.47
C VAL A 266 20.33 -2.55 4.16
N THR A 267 20.55 -1.47 4.92
CA THR A 267 21.73 -0.61 4.76
C THR A 267 22.73 -0.86 5.87
N MET A 268 23.97 -1.15 5.50
CA MET A 268 25.08 -1.38 6.40
C MET A 268 26.12 -0.27 6.25
N ARG A 269 26.37 0.48 7.31
CA ARG A 269 27.42 1.49 7.37
C ARG A 269 28.59 0.98 8.19
N LEU A 270 29.77 0.90 7.60
CA LEU A 270 30.97 0.45 8.27
C LEU A 270 31.78 1.63 8.81
N LYS A 271 31.99 1.69 10.12
CA LYS A 271 32.93 2.61 10.76
C LYS A 271 34.18 1.83 11.16
N GLY A 272 35.37 2.41 10.96
CA GLY A 272 36.64 1.80 11.28
C GLY A 272 37.79 2.76 11.13
N PRO A 273 39.08 2.34 11.40
CA PRO A 273 40.23 3.17 11.23
C PRO A 273 40.37 3.71 9.79
N ALA A 274 40.89 4.92 9.65
CA ALA A 274 41.12 5.55 8.37
C ALA A 274 42.00 4.65 7.47
N GLY A 275 41.67 4.59 6.17
CA GLY A 275 42.39 3.75 5.21
C GLY A 275 42.07 2.24 5.29
N GLY A 276 41.35 1.79 6.31
CA GLY A 276 40.97 0.37 6.46
C GLY A 276 40.13 -0.11 5.29
N ARG A 277 40.47 -1.31 4.78
CA ARG A 277 39.71 -1.99 3.70
C ARG A 277 39.08 -3.26 4.23
N TYR A 278 37.81 -3.50 3.86
CA TYR A 278 36.99 -4.59 4.37
C TYR A 278 36.18 -5.23 3.27
N THR A 279 35.74 -6.47 3.52
CA THR A 279 34.63 -7.09 2.81
C THR A 279 33.47 -7.20 3.82
N VAL A 280 32.28 -6.77 3.42
CA VAL A 280 31.03 -6.95 4.18
C VAL A 280 30.14 -7.88 3.39
N GLU A 281 29.68 -8.92 4.03
CA GLU A 281 28.79 -9.92 3.44
C GLU A 281 27.57 -10.10 4.34
N ALA A 282 26.38 -10.15 3.75
CA ALA A 282 25.12 -10.49 4.37
C ALA A 282 24.60 -11.79 3.76
N VAL A 283 24.36 -12.79 4.58
CA VAL A 283 23.99 -14.15 4.12
C VAL A 283 22.81 -14.68 4.95
N THR A 284 21.85 -15.28 4.26
CA THR A 284 20.79 -16.11 4.83
C THR A 284 20.65 -17.41 4.01
N ALA A 285 19.73 -18.29 4.41
CA ALA A 285 19.45 -19.50 3.61
C ALA A 285 18.88 -19.11 2.23
N GLY A 286 19.67 -19.33 1.18
CA GLY A 286 19.28 -19.10 -0.22
C GLY A 286 19.54 -17.70 -0.77
N TYR A 287 20.17 -16.80 -0.01
CA TYR A 287 20.56 -15.47 -0.50
C TYR A 287 21.85 -14.98 0.14
N ALA A 288 22.72 -14.40 -0.69
CA ALA A 288 23.96 -13.75 -0.23
C ALA A 288 24.22 -12.48 -1.03
N ALA A 289 24.60 -11.41 -0.33
CA ALA A 289 25.02 -10.16 -0.92
C ALA A 289 26.28 -9.68 -0.22
N GLY A 290 27.21 -9.06 -0.95
CA GLY A 290 28.46 -8.61 -0.38
C GLY A 290 29.15 -7.50 -1.16
N LYS A 291 29.93 -6.67 -0.47
CA LYS A 291 30.68 -5.56 -1.05
C LYS A 291 32.04 -5.40 -0.40
N LYS A 292 33.05 -5.14 -1.26
CA LYS A 292 34.37 -4.62 -0.82
C LYS A 292 34.23 -3.13 -0.55
N MET A 293 34.60 -2.66 0.63
CA MET A 293 34.43 -1.27 1.03
C MET A 293 35.55 -0.74 1.90
N ARG A 294 35.70 0.57 1.96
CA ARG A 294 36.62 1.28 2.87
C ARG A 294 35.86 1.61 4.18
N ALA A 295 36.60 1.94 5.23
CA ALA A 295 36.04 2.58 6.41
C ALA A 295 35.25 3.83 6.02
N GLY A 296 34.08 4.06 6.60
CA GLY A 296 33.13 5.11 6.23
C GLY A 296 32.17 4.72 5.10
N GLY A 297 32.42 3.60 4.41
CA GLY A 297 31.59 3.17 3.29
C GLY A 297 30.19 2.69 3.71
N VAL A 298 29.28 2.71 2.73
CA VAL A 298 27.89 2.24 2.85
C VAL A 298 27.64 1.12 1.85
N PHE A 299 26.98 0.09 2.29
CA PHE A 299 26.48 -1.03 1.49
C PHE A 299 24.98 -1.18 1.73
N GLY A 300 24.17 -1.01 0.71
CA GLY A 300 22.74 -1.26 0.71
C GLY A 300 22.41 -2.47 -0.15
N VAL A 301 21.40 -3.21 0.26
CA VAL A 301 20.84 -4.33 -0.49
C VAL A 301 19.34 -4.36 -0.29
N GLU A 302 18.61 -4.54 -1.37
CA GLU A 302 17.18 -4.85 -1.34
C GLU A 302 17.02 -6.30 -0.87
N TRP A 303 16.20 -6.49 0.13
CA TRP A 303 16.06 -7.78 0.80
C TRP A 303 14.62 -8.27 0.74
N CYS A 304 14.39 -9.27 -0.09
CA CYS A 304 13.14 -10.04 -0.10
C CYS A 304 13.29 -11.24 0.83
N ARG A 305 12.49 -11.30 1.88
CA ARG A 305 12.57 -12.41 2.84
C ARG A 305 12.17 -13.73 2.17
N ARG A 306 12.90 -14.75 2.52
CA ARG A 306 12.62 -16.12 2.07
C ARG A 306 11.76 -16.90 3.07
N ARG A 307 11.65 -16.40 4.31
CA ARG A 307 10.90 -16.99 5.42
C ARG A 307 10.15 -15.89 6.18
N PRO A 308 9.17 -16.23 7.03
CA PRO A 308 8.49 -15.25 7.89
C PRO A 308 9.45 -14.38 8.71
N VAL A 309 10.61 -14.95 9.08
CA VAL A 309 11.73 -14.23 9.69
C VAL A 309 13.03 -14.74 9.08
N ASP A 310 13.78 -13.89 8.43
CA ASP A 310 15.13 -14.22 7.97
C ASP A 310 16.16 -13.95 9.06
N ASN A 311 16.97 -14.98 9.36
CA ASN A 311 18.12 -14.85 10.23
C ASN A 311 19.34 -14.56 9.36
N VAL A 312 19.75 -13.29 9.29
CA VAL A 312 20.85 -12.84 8.44
C VAL A 312 22.15 -12.81 9.23
N LYS A 313 23.18 -13.43 8.68
CA LYS A 313 24.56 -13.34 9.19
C LYS A 313 25.28 -12.24 8.41
N ILE A 314 25.74 -11.21 9.12
CA ILE A 314 26.56 -10.14 8.55
C ILE A 314 28.00 -10.41 8.97
N THR A 315 28.85 -10.72 8.00
CA THR A 315 30.29 -10.97 8.24
C THR A 315 31.10 -9.79 7.73
N VAL A 316 31.90 -9.22 8.60
CA VAL A 316 32.87 -8.17 8.27
C VAL A 316 34.27 -8.80 8.35
N ARG A 317 35.00 -8.76 7.22
CA ARG A 317 36.35 -9.29 7.08
C ARG A 317 37.34 -8.19 6.71
N ARG A 318 38.46 -8.08 7.46
CA ARG A 318 39.55 -7.19 7.11
C ARG A 318 40.35 -7.79 5.96
N ARG A 319 40.67 -6.95 4.94
CA ARG A 319 41.53 -7.37 3.81
C ARG A 319 42.98 -7.20 4.18
N ARG A 320 43.82 -8.20 3.87
CA ARG A 320 45.30 -8.13 4.05
C ARG A 320 45.88 -7.03 3.15
N GLY A 321 46.96 -6.39 3.57
CA GLY A 321 47.66 -5.36 2.84
C GLY A 321 47.16 -3.92 3.04
N THR A 322 46.36 -3.67 4.09
CA THR A 322 45.77 -2.36 4.40
C THR A 322 46.09 -1.90 5.83
N GLY A 323 47.33 -2.08 6.27
CA GLY A 323 47.85 -1.33 7.42
C GLY A 323 48.03 0.14 7.01
N PRO A 324 48.07 1.13 7.95
CA PRO A 324 48.68 2.40 7.66
C PRO A 324 50.09 2.11 7.20
N PRO A 325 50.67 2.91 6.28
CA PRO A 325 52.08 2.80 6.02
C PRO A 325 52.78 2.90 7.39
N THR A 326 53.59 1.91 7.72
CA THR A 326 54.54 2.06 8.83
C THR A 326 55.35 3.29 8.48
N ALA A 327 55.19 4.36 9.26
CA ALA A 327 56.07 5.51 9.15
C ALA A 327 57.52 5.02 9.28
N PRO A 328 58.44 5.54 8.46
CA PRO A 328 59.82 5.15 8.52
C PRO A 328 60.46 5.42 9.88
#